data_41bcc9db9173a2b9d3e6e02b5ff1addc
#
_entry.id   41bcc9db9173a2b9d3e6e02b5ff1addc
#
_cell.length_a   1.000
_cell.length_b   1.000
_cell.length_c   1.000
_cell.angle_alpha   90.00
_cell.angle_beta   90.00
_cell.angle_gamma   90.00
#
_symmetry.space_group_name_H-M   'P 1'
#
loop_
_entity.id
_entity.type
_entity.pdbx_description
1 polymer ?
#
loop_
_entity_poly.entity_id
_entity_poly.type
_entity_poly.pdbx_seq_one_letter_code
_entity_poly.pdbx_strand_id
1 'polypeptide(L)'
;IAIIDTGIDPLHVGLNDFDDDPTTNDPKVVAFYDALDDSGDDGSGETEPYDDQGHGSHCAGISAGTGAVDETPPEMGGDDSKPFRGVAPDAWLVGVKVLDSGGSGSFAEVMRGMEWTIDNKIKYNIRAASMSLGGVWLIELTQEQEERITHLANEMVAAGISLMIAAGNSAGYGTIGTPGAAKDVITVGATEDSKDLAVYSSKGPT
;
A
#
# COMPACT_ATOMS: atom_id res chain seq x y z
N ILE A 1 -1.57 0.93 -9.67
CA ILE A 1 -1.17 0.22 -8.42
C ILE A 1 -2.08 0.71 -7.30
N ALA A 2 -2.68 -0.21 -6.53
CA ALA A 2 -3.40 0.15 -5.30
C ALA A 2 -2.43 0.14 -4.11
N ILE A 3 -2.52 1.15 -3.24
CA ILE A 3 -1.82 1.24 -1.96
C ILE A 3 -2.87 1.15 -0.86
N ILE A 4 -2.92 0.01 -0.18
CA ILE A 4 -3.86 -0.28 0.90
C ILE A 4 -3.13 -0.03 2.22
N ASP A 5 -3.30 1.17 2.79
CA ASP A 5 -2.44 1.69 3.86
C ASP A 5 -3.10 2.87 4.62
N THR A 6 -2.33 3.84 5.11
CA THR A 6 -2.80 5.05 5.83
C THR A 6 -3.38 6.13 4.93
N GLY A 7 -3.24 6.02 3.63
CA GLY A 7 -3.64 7.02 2.63
C GLY A 7 -2.51 7.35 1.66
N ILE A 8 -2.73 8.37 0.82
CA ILE A 8 -1.71 8.94 -0.07
C ILE A 8 -1.88 10.46 -0.05
N ASP A 9 -0.80 11.19 0.22
CA ASP A 9 -0.76 12.65 0.12
C ASP A 9 -0.63 13.06 -1.36
N PRO A 10 -1.69 13.62 -1.97
CA PRO A 10 -1.68 14.01 -3.38
C PRO A 10 -0.92 15.32 -3.62
N LEU A 11 -0.46 16.00 -2.57
CA LEU A 11 0.30 17.25 -2.67
C LEU A 11 1.81 17.01 -2.59
N HIS A 12 2.25 15.78 -2.25
CA HIS A 12 3.66 15.44 -2.24
C HIS A 12 4.25 15.53 -3.65
N VAL A 13 5.34 16.27 -3.81
CA VAL A 13 5.95 16.62 -5.11
C VAL A 13 6.19 15.41 -6.04
N GLY A 14 6.54 14.25 -5.50
CA GLY A 14 6.71 13.02 -6.28
C GLY A 14 5.44 12.20 -6.50
N LEU A 15 4.26 12.70 -6.07
CA LEU A 15 2.97 12.00 -6.15
C LEU A 15 1.82 12.89 -6.65
N ASN A 16 2.06 14.19 -6.86
CA ASN A 16 1.04 15.16 -7.21
C ASN A 16 0.72 15.23 -8.70
N ASP A 17 1.64 14.77 -9.53
CA ASP A 17 1.55 14.83 -10.98
C ASP A 17 2.04 13.51 -11.58
N PHE A 18 1.54 13.14 -12.75
CA PHE A 18 1.85 11.84 -13.37
C PHE A 18 3.24 11.85 -14.03
N ASP A 19 3.60 12.93 -14.74
CA ASP A 19 4.80 13.02 -15.54
C ASP A 19 5.74 14.19 -15.17
N ASP A 20 5.36 14.98 -14.15
CA ASP A 20 6.05 16.19 -13.69
C ASP A 20 6.09 17.31 -14.75
N ASP A 21 5.18 17.31 -15.72
CA ASP A 21 5.04 18.40 -16.70
C ASP A 21 4.03 19.46 -16.17
N PRO A 22 4.48 20.64 -15.76
CA PRO A 22 3.58 21.66 -15.21
C PRO A 22 2.58 22.21 -16.22
N THR A 23 2.65 21.80 -17.48
CA THR A 23 1.69 22.22 -18.53
C THR A 23 0.51 21.26 -18.68
N THR A 24 0.60 20.08 -18.08
CA THR A 24 -0.49 19.10 -17.98
C THR A 24 -1.16 19.17 -16.61
N ASN A 25 -2.30 18.54 -16.46
CA ASN A 25 -3.01 18.41 -15.18
C ASN A 25 -3.52 16.98 -15.09
N ASP A 26 -2.59 16.08 -14.85
CA ASP A 26 -2.83 14.66 -14.79
C ASP A 26 -2.41 14.10 -13.43
N PRO A 27 -3.34 14.04 -12.47
CA PRO A 27 -3.04 13.60 -11.12
C PRO A 27 -2.51 12.17 -11.11
N LYS A 28 -1.47 11.94 -10.32
CA LYS A 28 -0.87 10.62 -10.10
C LYS A 28 -1.83 9.67 -9.39
N VAL A 29 -2.61 10.19 -8.44
CA VAL A 29 -3.61 9.45 -7.68
C VAL A 29 -4.96 9.61 -8.37
N VAL A 30 -5.40 8.56 -9.07
CA VAL A 30 -6.61 8.60 -9.91
C VAL A 30 -7.89 8.19 -9.19
N ALA A 31 -7.79 7.61 -8.01
CA ALA A 31 -8.90 7.27 -7.13
C ALA A 31 -8.44 7.15 -5.69
N PHE A 32 -9.36 7.42 -4.77
CA PHE A 32 -9.12 7.25 -3.35
C PHE A 32 -10.38 6.73 -2.64
N TYR A 33 -10.21 5.74 -1.80
CA TYR A 33 -11.26 5.16 -0.96
C TYR A 33 -10.84 5.23 0.50
N ASP A 34 -11.72 5.76 1.35
CA ASP A 34 -11.55 5.78 2.79
C ASP A 34 -12.45 4.73 3.45
N ALA A 35 -11.86 3.63 3.90
CA ALA A 35 -12.57 2.57 4.60
C ALA A 35 -12.88 2.90 6.07
N LEU A 36 -12.31 3.98 6.62
CA LEU A 36 -12.56 4.43 7.99
C LEU A 36 -13.84 5.27 8.08
N ASP A 37 -14.14 6.00 7.01
CA ASP A 37 -15.33 6.82 6.91
C ASP A 37 -16.52 6.01 6.36
N ASP A 38 -17.34 5.48 7.27
CA ASP A 38 -18.55 4.73 6.93
C ASP A 38 -19.73 5.67 6.59
N SER A 39 -19.48 6.99 6.54
CA SER A 39 -20.47 8.04 6.33
C SER A 39 -20.60 8.47 4.87
N GLY A 40 -19.91 7.83 3.94
CA GLY A 40 -19.92 8.19 2.52
C GLY A 40 -21.35 8.41 2.01
N ASP A 41 -21.67 9.66 1.64
CA ASP A 41 -23.01 10.13 1.29
C ASP A 41 -23.68 9.32 0.16
N ASP A 42 -22.91 8.58 -0.63
CA ASP A 42 -23.41 7.78 -1.75
C ASP A 42 -23.10 6.28 -1.59
N GLY A 43 -22.49 5.87 -0.48
CA GLY A 43 -22.06 4.50 -0.24
C GLY A 43 -20.86 4.05 -1.08
N SER A 44 -20.24 4.96 -1.85
CA SER A 44 -19.03 4.64 -2.63
C SER A 44 -17.78 4.64 -1.77
N GLY A 45 -17.74 5.45 -0.70
CA GLY A 45 -16.57 5.71 0.12
C GLY A 45 -15.42 6.40 -0.65
N GLU A 46 -15.66 6.79 -1.91
CA GLU A 46 -14.69 7.55 -2.69
C GLU A 46 -14.65 9.01 -2.19
N THR A 47 -13.45 9.52 -1.90
CA THR A 47 -13.23 10.89 -1.41
C THR A 47 -11.95 11.46 -1.99
N GLU A 48 -11.65 12.73 -1.68
CA GLU A 48 -10.38 13.34 -2.04
C GLU A 48 -9.22 12.64 -1.32
N PRO A 49 -8.11 12.39 -2.02
CA PRO A 49 -6.95 11.73 -1.42
C PRO A 49 -6.35 12.54 -0.28
N TYR A 50 -5.94 11.84 0.78
CA TYR A 50 -5.17 12.40 1.87
C TYR A 50 -4.37 11.32 2.60
N ASP A 51 -3.37 11.73 3.36
CA ASP A 51 -2.63 10.87 4.29
C ASP A 51 -2.29 11.66 5.55
N ASP A 52 -2.90 11.30 6.66
CA ASP A 52 -2.73 11.96 7.95
C ASP A 52 -1.68 11.28 8.85
N GLN A 53 -0.93 10.31 8.27
CA GLN A 53 0.12 9.56 8.98
C GLN A 53 1.44 9.53 8.20
N GLY A 54 1.42 9.37 6.88
CA GLY A 54 2.57 9.42 5.99
C GLY A 54 3.14 8.07 5.54
N HIS A 55 2.77 6.96 6.18
CA HIS A 55 3.29 5.62 5.82
C HIS A 55 2.82 5.19 4.43
N GLY A 56 1.54 5.38 4.11
CA GLY A 56 1.00 5.05 2.79
C GLY A 56 1.61 5.89 1.67
N SER A 57 1.84 7.19 1.91
CA SER A 57 2.56 8.08 0.97
C SER A 57 3.99 7.60 0.73
N HIS A 58 4.68 7.14 1.78
CA HIS A 58 6.01 6.55 1.64
C HIS A 58 5.98 5.27 0.79
N CYS A 59 5.03 4.37 1.04
CA CYS A 59 4.84 3.16 0.23
C CYS A 59 4.50 3.49 -1.23
N ALA A 60 3.66 4.51 -1.46
CA ALA A 60 3.31 5.01 -2.79
C ALA A 60 4.54 5.55 -3.54
N GLY A 61 5.38 6.34 -2.86
CA GLY A 61 6.61 6.88 -3.41
C GLY A 61 7.59 5.80 -3.85
N ILE A 62 7.83 4.79 -3.01
CA ILE A 62 8.68 3.63 -3.36
C ILE A 62 8.10 2.87 -4.56
N SER A 63 6.78 2.72 -4.62
CA SER A 63 6.12 1.95 -5.66
C SER A 63 6.12 2.68 -7.01
N ALA A 64 5.73 3.96 -7.03
CA ALA A 64 5.44 4.67 -8.26
C ALA A 64 5.77 6.18 -8.25
N GLY A 65 6.52 6.67 -7.27
CA GLY A 65 6.93 8.07 -7.25
C GLY A 65 7.68 8.48 -8.49
N THR A 66 7.44 9.70 -8.99
CA THR A 66 8.09 10.26 -10.19
C THR A 66 9.56 10.58 -9.96
N GLY A 67 9.94 10.75 -8.70
CA GLY A 67 11.28 11.16 -8.28
C GLY A 67 11.47 12.68 -8.29
N ALA A 68 10.42 13.46 -8.51
CA ALA A 68 10.46 14.90 -8.34
C ALA A 68 10.78 15.27 -6.89
N VAL A 69 11.52 16.35 -6.71
CA VAL A 69 11.94 16.91 -5.42
C VAL A 69 11.79 18.42 -5.45
N ASP A 70 11.37 19.03 -4.34
CA ASP A 70 11.24 20.49 -4.24
C ASP A 70 12.59 21.20 -4.35
N GLU A 71 13.63 20.58 -3.77
CA GLU A 71 15.01 21.07 -3.86
C GLU A 71 15.96 19.90 -4.06
N THR A 72 16.88 20.03 -5.02
CA THR A 72 17.93 19.03 -5.19
C THR A 72 18.90 19.09 -4.01
N PRO A 73 19.05 18.04 -3.22
CA PRO A 73 20.01 18.02 -2.14
C PRO A 73 21.43 18.31 -2.64
N PRO A 74 22.20 19.15 -1.96
CA PRO A 74 23.55 19.57 -2.39
C PRO A 74 24.54 18.42 -2.57
N GLU A 75 24.32 17.29 -1.91
CA GLU A 75 25.15 16.10 -1.97
C GLU A 75 24.87 15.22 -3.19
N MET A 76 23.74 15.42 -3.84
CA MET A 76 23.37 14.68 -5.04
C MET A 76 23.93 15.38 -6.27
N GLY A 77 25.22 15.13 -6.52
CA GLY A 77 25.91 15.71 -7.66
C GLY A 77 25.34 15.23 -8.98
N GLY A 78 24.79 16.18 -9.76
CA GLY A 78 24.88 16.27 -11.20
C GLY A 78 24.53 15.08 -12.11
N ASP A 79 23.85 14.09 -11.64
CA ASP A 79 23.24 13.06 -12.47
C ASP A 79 21.76 13.40 -12.66
N ASP A 80 21.27 13.40 -13.90
CA ASP A 80 19.85 13.55 -14.26
C ASP A 80 18.99 12.37 -13.75
N SER A 81 19.56 11.45 -12.99
CA SER A 81 18.83 10.39 -12.31
C SER A 81 17.97 11.00 -11.20
N LYS A 82 16.68 10.83 -11.28
CA LYS A 82 15.74 11.17 -10.20
C LYS A 82 15.95 10.17 -9.06
N PRO A 83 16.70 10.50 -7.99
CA PRO A 83 17.22 9.52 -7.02
C PRO A 83 16.11 8.89 -6.16
N PHE A 84 14.95 9.56 -6.08
CA PHE A 84 13.79 9.07 -5.33
C PHE A 84 12.70 8.49 -6.24
N ARG A 85 13.05 8.15 -7.49
CA ARG A 85 12.11 7.55 -8.42
C ARG A 85 11.69 6.17 -7.95
N GLY A 86 10.39 5.93 -7.91
CA GLY A 86 9.80 4.63 -7.59
C GLY A 86 10.11 3.56 -8.64
N VAL A 87 9.76 2.32 -8.34
CA VAL A 87 10.01 1.16 -9.21
C VAL A 87 9.21 1.24 -10.51
N ALA A 88 7.98 1.77 -10.45
CA ALA A 88 7.06 1.90 -11.59
C ALA A 88 6.53 3.34 -11.69
N PRO A 89 7.39 4.32 -12.02
CA PRO A 89 7.02 5.74 -11.99
C PRO A 89 5.93 6.11 -12.99
N ASP A 90 5.77 5.33 -14.05
CA ASP A 90 4.73 5.55 -15.06
C ASP A 90 3.41 4.83 -14.72
N ALA A 91 3.25 4.34 -13.49
CA ALA A 91 2.01 3.75 -13.02
C ALA A 91 1.16 4.78 -12.27
N TRP A 92 -0.14 4.80 -12.54
CA TRP A 92 -1.11 5.51 -11.72
C TRP A 92 -1.29 4.83 -10.37
N LEU A 93 -1.69 5.62 -9.38
CA LEU A 93 -1.94 5.18 -8.03
C LEU A 93 -3.43 5.22 -7.70
N VAL A 94 -3.85 4.27 -6.89
CA VAL A 94 -5.16 4.23 -6.24
C VAL A 94 -4.91 4.12 -4.74
N GLY A 95 -5.32 5.10 -3.98
CA GLY A 95 -5.23 5.08 -2.53
C GLY A 95 -6.41 4.34 -1.91
N VAL A 96 -6.14 3.47 -0.96
CA VAL A 96 -7.15 2.75 -0.19
C VAL A 96 -6.77 2.86 1.28
N LYS A 97 -7.38 3.84 1.96
CA LYS A 97 -7.09 4.10 3.37
C LYS A 97 -7.86 3.13 4.25
N VAL A 98 -7.12 2.28 4.95
CA VAL A 98 -7.63 1.29 5.92
C VAL A 98 -7.01 1.45 7.30
N LEU A 99 -6.03 2.35 7.43
CA LEU A 99 -5.34 2.67 8.67
C LEU A 99 -5.53 4.15 9.00
N ASP A 100 -5.78 4.44 10.28
CA ASP A 100 -5.98 5.79 10.81
C ASP A 100 -4.66 6.59 10.94
N SER A 101 -4.74 7.80 11.50
CA SER A 101 -3.59 8.68 11.77
C SER A 101 -2.59 8.10 12.79
N GLY A 102 -2.96 7.06 13.53
CA GLY A 102 -2.08 6.30 14.40
C GLY A 102 -1.42 5.11 13.70
N GLY A 103 -1.74 4.85 12.43
CA GLY A 103 -1.27 3.67 11.69
C GLY A 103 -1.98 2.39 12.11
N SER A 104 -3.18 2.49 12.68
CA SER A 104 -3.99 1.36 13.13
C SER A 104 -5.29 1.27 12.35
N GLY A 105 -5.79 0.06 12.16
CA GLY A 105 -7.07 -0.20 11.52
C GLY A 105 -7.74 -1.44 12.08
N SER A 106 -9.05 -1.49 12.01
CA SER A 106 -9.80 -2.67 12.38
C SER A 106 -9.79 -3.71 11.26
N PHE A 107 -10.05 -4.95 11.64
CA PHE A 107 -10.25 -6.03 10.69
C PHE A 107 -11.31 -5.70 9.61
N ALA A 108 -12.41 -5.04 10.03
CA ALA A 108 -13.49 -4.68 9.11
C ALA A 108 -13.07 -3.62 8.09
N GLU A 109 -12.28 -2.63 8.51
CA GLU A 109 -11.75 -1.57 7.63
C GLU A 109 -10.81 -2.16 6.57
N VAL A 110 -9.88 -3.02 7.00
CA VAL A 110 -8.97 -3.71 6.07
C VAL A 110 -9.76 -4.54 5.06
N MET A 111 -10.75 -5.31 5.49
CA MET A 111 -11.58 -6.10 4.59
C MET A 111 -12.38 -5.22 3.61
N ARG A 112 -13.00 -4.14 4.08
CA ARG A 112 -13.70 -3.19 3.19
C ARG A 112 -12.79 -2.63 2.11
N GLY A 113 -11.55 -2.25 2.47
CA GLY A 113 -10.56 -1.77 1.49
C GLY A 113 -10.18 -2.82 0.46
N MET A 114 -10.04 -4.07 0.87
CA MET A 114 -9.75 -5.19 -0.04
C MET A 114 -10.93 -5.48 -0.98
N GLU A 115 -12.15 -5.53 -0.45
CA GLU A 115 -13.39 -5.73 -1.22
C GLU A 115 -13.57 -4.60 -2.25
N TRP A 116 -13.44 -3.33 -1.81
CA TRP A 116 -13.52 -2.18 -2.71
C TRP A 116 -12.47 -2.27 -3.83
N THR A 117 -11.26 -2.72 -3.53
CA THR A 117 -10.19 -2.88 -4.52
C THR A 117 -10.54 -3.92 -5.58
N ILE A 118 -11.17 -5.04 -5.20
CA ILE A 118 -11.66 -6.06 -6.12
C ILE A 118 -12.76 -5.48 -7.02
N ASP A 119 -13.75 -4.83 -6.43
CA ASP A 119 -14.93 -4.31 -7.12
C ASP A 119 -14.56 -3.23 -8.14
N ASN A 120 -13.57 -2.41 -7.80
CA ASN A 120 -13.12 -1.30 -8.63
C ASN A 120 -11.92 -1.63 -9.54
N LYS A 121 -11.46 -2.89 -9.53
CA LYS A 121 -10.31 -3.34 -10.32
C LYS A 121 -10.44 -3.01 -11.81
N ILE A 122 -11.60 -3.22 -12.39
CA ILE A 122 -11.81 -2.94 -13.82
C ILE A 122 -11.91 -1.44 -14.08
N LYS A 123 -12.63 -0.70 -13.22
CA LYS A 123 -12.81 0.75 -13.33
C LYS A 123 -11.49 1.50 -13.38
N TYR A 124 -10.55 1.16 -12.50
CA TYR A 124 -9.25 1.82 -12.37
C TYR A 124 -8.08 1.00 -12.91
N ASN A 125 -8.36 -0.10 -13.61
CA ASN A 125 -7.34 -0.99 -14.18
C ASN A 125 -6.28 -1.43 -13.15
N ILE A 126 -6.71 -1.79 -11.94
CA ILE A 126 -5.79 -2.20 -10.86
C ILE A 126 -5.17 -3.54 -11.22
N ARG A 127 -3.84 -3.59 -11.30
CA ARG A 127 -3.05 -4.79 -11.65
C ARG A 127 -2.19 -5.29 -10.51
N ALA A 128 -1.83 -4.41 -9.60
CA ALA A 128 -1.03 -4.73 -8.44
C ALA A 128 -1.57 -3.99 -7.22
N ALA A 129 -1.42 -4.58 -6.05
CA ALA A 129 -1.75 -3.95 -4.78
C ALA A 129 -0.64 -4.20 -3.76
N SER A 130 -0.31 -3.18 -2.97
CA SER A 130 0.62 -3.25 -1.85
C SER A 130 -0.13 -3.11 -0.53
N MET A 131 0.13 -4.03 0.39
CA MET A 131 -0.37 -4.00 1.76
C MET A 131 0.83 -4.06 2.72
N SER A 132 1.39 -2.89 3.05
CA SER A 132 2.48 -2.78 4.03
C SER A 132 1.94 -2.76 5.46
N LEU A 133 1.01 -3.66 5.73
CA LEU A 133 0.32 -3.82 6.99
C LEU A 133 0.23 -5.31 7.35
N GLY A 134 -0.16 -5.57 8.54
CA GLY A 134 -0.24 -6.90 9.10
C GLY A 134 0.48 -6.89 10.44
N GLY A 135 0.23 -7.85 11.26
CA GLY A 135 0.88 -7.92 12.54
C GLY A 135 0.04 -8.59 13.61
N VAL A 136 0.56 -8.52 14.79
CA VAL A 136 -0.15 -8.99 15.97
C VAL A 136 -1.27 -7.98 16.22
N TRP A 137 -2.47 -8.33 15.82
CA TRP A 137 -3.65 -7.56 16.17
C TRP A 137 -3.66 -7.41 17.70
N LEU A 138 -3.87 -6.20 18.21
CA LEU A 138 -3.96 -5.95 19.67
C LEU A 138 -5.06 -6.78 20.34
N ILE A 139 -5.94 -7.34 19.54
CA ILE A 139 -6.93 -8.36 19.90
C ILE A 139 -6.66 -9.54 18.97
N GLU A 140 -6.40 -10.71 19.51
CA GLU A 140 -6.26 -11.94 18.73
C GLU A 140 -7.50 -12.08 17.83
N LEU A 141 -7.27 -12.16 16.50
CA LEU A 141 -8.35 -12.48 15.58
C LEU A 141 -8.91 -13.86 15.95
N THR A 142 -10.21 -14.01 15.83
CA THR A 142 -10.80 -15.35 15.88
C THR A 142 -10.35 -16.12 14.64
N GLN A 143 -10.32 -17.44 14.74
CA GLN A 143 -9.98 -18.30 13.59
C GLN A 143 -10.87 -17.96 12.37
N GLU A 144 -12.14 -17.68 12.56
CA GLU A 144 -13.05 -17.28 11.49
C GLU A 144 -12.61 -15.98 10.82
N GLN A 145 -12.14 -14.99 11.59
CA GLN A 145 -11.65 -13.73 11.06
C GLN A 145 -10.35 -13.90 10.26
N GLU A 146 -9.43 -14.72 10.74
CA GLU A 146 -8.20 -15.05 10.01
C GLU A 146 -8.49 -15.78 8.70
N GLU A 147 -9.40 -16.74 8.71
CA GLU A 147 -9.83 -17.45 7.53
C GLU A 147 -10.48 -16.52 6.51
N ARG A 148 -11.30 -15.58 6.94
CA ARG A 148 -11.99 -14.63 6.04
C ARG A 148 -11.03 -13.67 5.36
N ILE A 149 -10.11 -13.03 6.08
CA ILE A 149 -9.17 -12.08 5.48
C ILE A 149 -8.15 -12.80 4.57
N THR A 150 -7.74 -14.01 4.95
CA THR A 150 -6.88 -14.87 4.13
C THR A 150 -7.58 -15.30 2.84
N HIS A 151 -8.86 -15.64 2.94
CA HIS A 151 -9.69 -15.96 1.78
C HIS A 151 -9.79 -14.76 0.84
N LEU A 152 -10.11 -13.59 1.37
CA LEU A 152 -10.23 -12.36 0.60
C LEU A 152 -8.91 -11.96 -0.08
N ALA A 153 -7.77 -12.16 0.57
CA ALA A 153 -6.46 -11.96 -0.05
C ALA A 153 -6.24 -12.88 -1.27
N ASN A 154 -6.62 -14.15 -1.15
CA ASN A 154 -6.58 -15.08 -2.29
C ASN A 154 -7.60 -14.71 -3.38
N GLU A 155 -8.77 -14.18 -3.03
CA GLU A 155 -9.75 -13.66 -4.00
C GLU A 155 -9.23 -12.46 -4.79
N MET A 156 -8.49 -11.54 -4.18
CA MET A 156 -7.80 -10.45 -4.89
C MET A 156 -6.84 -11.01 -5.95
N VAL A 157 -6.07 -12.04 -5.60
CA VAL A 157 -5.16 -12.70 -6.55
C VAL A 157 -5.94 -13.41 -7.64
N ALA A 158 -7.00 -14.14 -7.30
CA ALA A 158 -7.87 -14.81 -8.26
C ALA A 158 -8.57 -13.82 -9.21
N ALA A 159 -8.87 -12.61 -8.74
CA ALA A 159 -9.35 -11.52 -9.57
C ALA A 159 -8.26 -10.98 -10.53
N GLY A 160 -7.01 -11.43 -10.43
CA GLY A 160 -5.90 -11.03 -11.28
C GLY A 160 -5.20 -9.75 -10.81
N ILE A 161 -5.17 -9.51 -9.51
CA ILE A 161 -4.36 -8.48 -8.86
C ILE A 161 -3.12 -9.15 -8.28
N SER A 162 -1.93 -8.71 -8.67
CA SER A 162 -0.69 -9.14 -7.99
C SER A 162 -0.65 -8.48 -6.62
N LEU A 163 -0.89 -9.24 -5.57
CA LEU A 163 -0.99 -8.74 -4.20
C LEU A 163 0.30 -8.99 -3.43
N MET A 164 0.98 -7.93 -3.04
CA MET A 164 2.17 -7.94 -2.19
C MET A 164 1.80 -7.55 -0.77
N ILE A 165 2.17 -8.39 0.20
CA ILE A 165 1.88 -8.18 1.63
C ILE A 165 3.16 -8.32 2.44
N ALA A 166 3.36 -7.43 3.41
CA ALA A 166 4.48 -7.50 4.33
C ALA A 166 4.47 -8.81 5.14
N ALA A 167 5.64 -9.44 5.29
CA ALA A 167 5.80 -10.61 6.15
C ALA A 167 5.61 -10.29 7.63
N GLY A 168 5.84 -9.02 8.01
CA GLY A 168 5.82 -8.55 9.39
C GLY A 168 7.21 -8.36 9.99
N ASN A 169 7.24 -7.81 11.19
CA ASN A 169 8.44 -7.36 11.90
C ASN A 169 8.65 -8.09 13.25
N SER A 170 8.17 -9.34 13.36
CA SER A 170 8.18 -10.09 14.63
C SER A 170 9.41 -10.97 14.83
N ALA A 171 10.39 -10.90 13.90
CA ALA A 171 11.55 -11.78 13.88
C ALA A 171 11.18 -13.29 13.92
N GLY A 172 12.16 -14.20 13.94
CA GLY A 172 11.90 -15.62 14.18
C GLY A 172 11.19 -16.38 13.05
N TYR A 173 11.13 -17.68 13.22
CA TYR A 173 10.44 -18.59 12.30
C TYR A 173 8.98 -18.79 12.72
N GLY A 174 8.08 -18.97 11.72
CA GLY A 174 6.66 -19.13 11.96
C GLY A 174 5.98 -17.86 12.48
N THR A 175 6.51 -16.68 12.13
CA THR A 175 6.02 -15.39 12.62
C THR A 175 5.38 -14.51 11.52
N ILE A 176 5.18 -15.06 10.32
CA ILE A 176 4.46 -14.35 9.27
C ILE A 176 3.00 -14.23 9.70
N GLY A 177 2.54 -12.99 9.81
CA GLY A 177 1.18 -12.68 10.25
C GLY A 177 0.15 -12.70 9.11
N THR A 178 -1.11 -12.67 9.49
CA THR A 178 -2.24 -12.52 8.58
C THR A 178 -2.38 -11.04 8.14
N PRO A 179 -2.66 -10.73 6.84
CA PRO A 179 -2.92 -11.67 5.75
C PRO A 179 -1.68 -12.14 4.96
N GLY A 180 -0.46 -11.77 5.36
CA GLY A 180 0.79 -12.12 4.69
C GLY A 180 1.02 -13.65 4.57
N ALA A 181 0.37 -14.45 5.41
CA ALA A 181 0.40 -15.91 5.38
C ALA A 181 -0.56 -16.52 4.34
N ALA A 182 -1.33 -15.74 3.60
CA ALA A 182 -2.24 -16.26 2.59
C ALA A 182 -1.47 -16.97 1.46
N LYS A 183 -2.08 -18.03 0.91
CA LYS A 183 -1.40 -18.99 0.03
C LYS A 183 -0.96 -18.39 -1.31
N ASP A 184 -1.78 -17.52 -1.90
CA ASP A 184 -1.62 -17.10 -3.29
C ASP A 184 -0.98 -15.69 -3.41
N VAL A 185 -0.69 -15.03 -2.28
CA VAL A 185 -0.07 -13.71 -2.23
C VAL A 185 1.45 -13.75 -2.35
N ILE A 186 2.06 -12.60 -2.61
CA ILE A 186 3.52 -12.42 -2.55
C ILE A 186 3.86 -11.85 -1.18
N THR A 187 4.37 -12.69 -0.29
CA THR A 187 4.82 -12.27 1.04
C THR A 187 6.21 -11.68 0.97
N VAL A 188 6.36 -10.44 1.43
CA VAL A 188 7.59 -9.66 1.29
C VAL A 188 8.29 -9.51 2.64
N GLY A 189 9.48 -10.09 2.76
CA GLY A 189 10.38 -9.90 3.89
C GLY A 189 11.26 -8.66 3.73
N ALA A 190 11.87 -8.20 4.83
CA ALA A 190 12.82 -7.11 4.83
C ALA A 190 14.26 -7.61 4.72
N THR A 191 15.11 -6.87 3.98
CA THR A 191 16.55 -7.12 3.86
C THR A 191 17.35 -5.93 4.38
N GLU A 192 18.59 -6.19 4.77
CA GLU A 192 19.60 -5.16 5.04
C GLU A 192 20.39 -4.84 3.77
N ASP A 193 21.22 -3.80 3.81
CA ASP A 193 22.09 -3.38 2.69
C ASP A 193 23.03 -4.51 2.22
N SER A 194 23.42 -5.41 3.13
CA SER A 194 24.18 -6.62 2.85
C SER A 194 23.43 -7.63 1.97
N LYS A 195 22.14 -7.42 1.72
CA LYS A 195 21.18 -8.37 1.11
C LYS A 195 20.85 -9.58 1.98
N ASP A 196 21.31 -9.59 3.22
CA ASP A 196 20.87 -10.56 4.22
C ASP A 196 19.46 -10.21 4.70
N LEU A 197 18.73 -11.21 5.18
CA LEU A 197 17.42 -10.99 5.76
C LEU A 197 17.57 -10.15 7.05
N ALA A 198 16.83 -9.05 7.13
CA ALA A 198 16.84 -8.20 8.32
C ALA A 198 16.46 -8.99 9.57
N VAL A 199 17.15 -8.72 10.68
CA VAL A 199 16.97 -9.48 11.93
C VAL A 199 15.54 -9.41 12.46
N TYR A 200 14.84 -8.32 12.22
CA TYR A 200 13.45 -8.11 12.63
C TYR A 200 12.43 -8.72 11.67
N SER A 201 12.81 -9.07 10.43
CA SER A 201 11.86 -9.62 9.46
C SER A 201 11.23 -10.91 9.96
N SER A 202 9.91 -11.02 9.84
CA SER A 202 9.21 -12.27 10.04
C SER A 202 9.64 -13.32 9.01
N LYS A 203 9.58 -14.61 9.40
CA LYS A 203 10.07 -15.74 8.61
C LYS A 203 9.03 -16.86 8.59
N GLY A 204 8.95 -17.55 7.46
CA GLY A 204 8.19 -18.78 7.35
C GLY A 204 8.77 -19.95 8.17
N PRO A 205 8.12 -21.14 8.13
CA PRO A 205 6.90 -21.42 7.38
C PRO A 205 5.65 -20.77 7.97
N THR A 206 4.57 -20.74 7.18
CA THR A 206 3.22 -20.30 7.58
C THR A 206 2.36 -21.50 7.88
#